data_fa4abdd93b1ee1c21264f950f7b79a3f
#
_entry.id   fa4abdd93b1ee1c21264f950f7b79a3f
#
_cell.length_a   1.000
_cell.length_b   1.000
_cell.length_c   1.000
_cell.angle_alpha   90.00
_cell.angle_beta   90.00
_cell.angle_gamma   90.00
#
_symmetry.space_group_name_H-M   'P 1'
#
loop_
_entity.id
_entity.type
_entity.pdbx_description
1 polymer ?
#
loop_
_entity_poly.entity_id
_entity_poly.type
_entity_poly.pdbx_seq_one_letter_code
_entity_poly.pdbx_strand_id
1 'polypeptide(L)'
;MIIEASILANLLKEPVTKSATWLFGKTSVAIKNRKIENSLQGLSEKITDVAKVKTIYKNDSSIDLHEFYIPTRVKNVNIQINKIIDIDEKNIVLEGTVGQGKSIFMRYLTYQEARLGKRIPIFLELRKLETNQSLEDAVSSTIAEWIPIFSKKNFHVLAESGNLVLFLDGFDEVSRDKIKGFLNEIERWHRYYPKMQMIISSRPGDDIQNINAFKVSQLDPYKYPEQKALIDKLVQEEDVRNILKESIEESNSEIKGLLTTPLMVTLYVMIYRASSELPKTQSEFYKNIFSILSTRHDKTKPGYKREFNSSLDEVKLQEIFEHFCFISFRKD
;
A
#
# COMPACT_ATOMS: atom_id res chain seq x y z
N MET A 1 5.60 9.41 -18.52
CA MET A 1 5.26 10.58 -19.39
C MET A 1 3.74 10.72 -19.63
N ILE A 2 3.03 9.82 -20.31
CA ILE A 2 1.58 10.01 -20.62
C ILE A 2 0.71 10.05 -19.36
N ILE A 3 0.95 9.16 -18.40
CA ILE A 3 0.22 9.08 -17.12
C ILE A 3 0.48 10.34 -16.29
N GLU A 4 1.73 10.75 -16.17
CA GLU A 4 2.19 11.92 -15.44
C GLU A 4 1.58 13.22 -15.99
N ALA A 5 1.58 13.39 -17.31
CA ALA A 5 0.92 14.52 -17.98
C ALA A 5 -0.60 14.54 -17.72
N SER A 6 -1.24 13.38 -17.65
CA SER A 6 -2.67 13.25 -17.33
C SER A 6 -2.97 13.65 -15.89
N ILE A 7 -2.13 13.24 -14.92
CA ILE A 7 -2.27 13.64 -13.52
C ILE A 7 -2.06 15.14 -13.39
N LEU A 8 -1.00 15.68 -13.98
CA LEU A 8 -0.72 17.11 -13.96
C LEU A 8 -1.88 17.93 -14.53
N ALA A 9 -2.43 17.52 -15.68
CA ALA A 9 -3.58 18.18 -16.29
C ALA A 9 -4.82 18.19 -15.36
N ASN A 10 -5.04 17.13 -14.58
CA ASN A 10 -6.13 17.08 -13.63
C ASN A 10 -5.87 17.93 -12.38
N LEU A 11 -4.62 17.96 -11.88
CA LEU A 11 -4.23 18.81 -10.76
C LEU A 11 -4.24 20.31 -11.13
N LEU A 12 -4.10 20.66 -12.40
CA LEU A 12 -4.23 22.05 -12.91
C LEU A 12 -5.68 22.53 -12.98
N LYS A 13 -6.68 21.69 -12.71
CA LYS A 13 -8.09 22.12 -12.65
C LYS A 13 -8.37 23.04 -11.47
N GLU A 14 -9.40 23.82 -11.59
CA GLU A 14 -9.72 24.95 -10.70
C GLU A 14 -9.69 24.66 -9.18
N PRO A 15 -10.21 23.54 -8.64
CA PRO A 15 -10.21 23.32 -7.20
C PRO A 15 -8.80 23.19 -6.60
N VAL A 16 -7.88 22.50 -7.28
CA VAL A 16 -6.51 22.31 -6.81
C VAL A 16 -5.67 23.56 -7.03
N THR A 17 -5.82 24.21 -8.19
CA THR A 17 -5.12 25.48 -8.47
C THR A 17 -5.53 26.60 -7.54
N LYS A 18 -6.80 26.70 -7.13
CA LYS A 18 -7.24 27.65 -6.09
C LYS A 18 -6.53 27.40 -4.75
N SER A 19 -6.44 26.14 -4.32
CA SER A 19 -5.74 25.78 -3.10
C SER A 19 -4.23 26.06 -3.22
N ALA A 20 -3.61 25.69 -4.34
CA ALA A 20 -2.22 26.01 -4.61
C ALA A 20 -1.98 27.52 -4.71
N THR A 21 -2.88 28.26 -5.37
CA THR A 21 -2.79 29.71 -5.50
C THR A 21 -2.76 30.42 -4.14
N TRP A 22 -3.52 29.90 -3.19
CA TRP A 22 -3.54 30.47 -1.85
C TRP A 22 -2.20 30.26 -1.11
N LEU A 23 -1.51 29.11 -1.30
CA LEU A 23 -0.20 28.83 -0.70
C LEU A 23 0.88 29.86 -1.09
N PHE A 24 0.75 30.53 -2.23
CA PHE A 24 1.77 31.44 -2.79
C PHE A 24 1.65 32.94 -2.38
N GLY A 25 0.62 33.32 -1.63
CA GLY A 25 0.47 34.66 -1.12
C GLY A 25 0.48 35.81 -2.15
N LYS A 26 0.94 37.00 -1.75
CA LYS A 26 0.99 38.23 -2.57
C LYS A 26 2.27 38.29 -3.43
N THR A 27 2.43 37.47 -4.44
CA THR A 27 3.50 37.54 -5.46
C THR A 27 2.95 37.99 -6.82
N SER A 28 3.82 38.50 -7.72
CA SER A 28 3.38 38.86 -9.08
C SER A 28 2.76 37.65 -9.79
N VAL A 29 1.72 37.87 -10.60
CA VAL A 29 0.95 36.82 -11.25
C VAL A 29 1.81 35.85 -12.06
N ALA A 30 2.81 36.36 -12.79
CA ALA A 30 3.69 35.54 -13.62
C ALA A 30 4.62 34.63 -12.79
N ILE A 31 5.22 35.14 -11.72
CA ILE A 31 6.07 34.38 -10.79
C ILE A 31 5.22 33.33 -10.04
N LYS A 32 4.02 33.74 -9.64
CA LYS A 32 3.06 32.90 -8.97
C LYS A 32 2.65 31.68 -9.83
N ASN A 33 2.27 31.91 -11.08
CA ASN A 33 1.86 30.86 -12.00
C ASN A 33 2.98 29.85 -12.25
N ARG A 34 4.20 30.31 -12.53
CA ARG A 34 5.37 29.43 -12.74
C ARG A 34 5.71 28.59 -11.51
N LYS A 35 5.60 29.18 -10.30
CA LYS A 35 5.82 28.43 -9.04
C LYS A 35 4.73 27.40 -8.81
N ILE A 36 3.47 27.73 -9.11
CA ILE A 36 2.35 26.80 -9.02
C ILE A 36 2.56 25.62 -9.99
N GLU A 37 2.88 25.88 -11.25
CA GLU A 37 3.13 24.85 -12.24
C GLU A 37 4.26 23.90 -11.81
N ASN A 38 5.40 24.45 -11.38
CA ASN A 38 6.53 23.63 -10.90
C ASN A 38 6.15 22.77 -9.68
N SER A 39 5.35 23.32 -8.76
CA SER A 39 4.91 22.57 -7.56
C SER A 39 3.91 21.48 -7.91
N LEU A 40 2.99 21.76 -8.83
CA LEU A 40 2.02 20.73 -9.29
C LEU A 40 2.70 19.67 -10.15
N GLN A 41 3.76 20.02 -10.87
CA GLN A 41 4.59 19.03 -11.57
C GLN A 41 5.29 18.12 -10.57
N GLY A 42 5.95 18.66 -9.54
CA GLY A 42 6.57 17.87 -8.48
C GLY A 42 5.57 16.95 -7.76
N LEU A 43 4.37 17.45 -7.47
CA LEU A 43 3.28 16.66 -6.92
C LEU A 43 2.87 15.53 -7.87
N SER A 44 2.75 15.79 -9.18
CA SER A 44 2.42 14.78 -10.18
C SER A 44 3.49 13.68 -10.27
N GLU A 45 4.76 14.04 -10.24
CA GLU A 45 5.89 13.11 -10.22
C GLU A 45 5.85 12.21 -8.98
N LYS A 46 5.68 12.79 -7.79
CA LYS A 46 5.57 12.03 -6.53
C LYS A 46 4.38 11.09 -6.49
N ILE A 47 3.22 11.51 -6.99
CA ILE A 47 2.05 10.64 -7.10
C ILE A 47 2.30 9.48 -8.07
N THR A 48 2.99 9.75 -9.18
CA THR A 48 3.40 8.71 -10.13
C THR A 48 4.38 7.73 -9.47
N ASP A 49 5.29 8.22 -8.63
CA ASP A 49 6.19 7.37 -7.84
C ASP A 49 5.45 6.55 -6.77
N VAL A 50 4.39 7.09 -6.16
CA VAL A 50 3.52 6.33 -5.26
C VAL A 50 2.90 5.12 -5.98
N ALA A 51 2.58 5.24 -7.27
CA ALA A 51 2.04 4.15 -8.08
C ALA A 51 3.10 3.10 -8.49
N LYS A 52 4.39 3.38 -8.31
CA LYS A 52 5.48 2.44 -8.60
C LYS A 52 5.90 1.71 -7.32
N VAL A 53 5.85 0.39 -7.34
CA VAL A 53 6.17 -0.43 -6.18
C VAL A 53 7.09 -1.59 -6.54
N LYS A 54 7.91 -2.02 -5.60
CA LYS A 54 8.58 -3.31 -5.64
C LYS A 54 7.67 -4.35 -5.01
N THR A 55 7.52 -5.49 -5.65
CA THR A 55 6.70 -6.59 -5.15
C THR A 55 7.58 -7.81 -4.89
N ILE A 56 7.06 -8.78 -4.14
CA ILE A 56 7.73 -10.07 -3.95
C ILE A 56 7.90 -10.81 -5.29
N TYR A 57 7.00 -10.57 -6.24
CA TYR A 57 7.05 -11.16 -7.57
C TYR A 57 8.15 -10.57 -8.44
N LYS A 58 8.37 -9.25 -8.33
CA LYS A 58 9.39 -8.49 -9.07
C LYS A 58 10.09 -7.53 -8.10
N ASN A 59 11.24 -7.95 -7.57
CA ASN A 59 11.98 -7.21 -6.56
C ASN A 59 13.18 -6.42 -7.10
N ASP A 60 13.64 -6.74 -8.30
CA ASP A 60 14.80 -6.13 -8.97
C ASP A 60 14.47 -4.73 -9.50
N SER A 61 13.22 -4.51 -9.89
CA SER A 61 12.74 -3.23 -10.40
C SER A 61 11.34 -2.90 -9.87
N SER A 62 11.00 -1.63 -9.84
CA SER A 62 9.62 -1.21 -9.55
C SER A 62 8.71 -1.51 -10.74
N ILE A 63 7.47 -1.87 -10.45
CA ILE A 63 6.38 -2.04 -11.42
C ILE A 63 5.26 -1.06 -11.13
N ASP A 64 4.52 -0.70 -12.15
CA ASP A 64 3.33 0.14 -11.99
C ASP A 64 2.17 -0.66 -11.39
N LEU A 65 1.42 -0.05 -10.48
CA LEU A 65 0.25 -0.67 -9.83
C LEU A 65 -0.75 -1.22 -10.85
N HIS A 66 -0.92 -0.55 -11.99
CA HIS A 66 -1.87 -0.95 -13.03
C HIS A 66 -1.50 -2.27 -13.70
N GLU A 67 -0.24 -2.68 -13.63
CA GLU A 67 0.22 -3.94 -14.20
C GLU A 67 -0.28 -5.16 -13.42
N PHE A 68 -0.46 -5.04 -12.09
CA PHE A 68 -0.78 -6.18 -11.24
C PHE A 68 -1.94 -5.96 -10.26
N TYR A 69 -2.33 -4.72 -9.97
CA TYR A 69 -3.38 -4.46 -9.00
C TYR A 69 -4.74 -4.95 -9.49
N ILE A 70 -5.43 -5.68 -8.63
CA ILE A 70 -6.83 -6.09 -8.81
C ILE A 70 -7.69 -5.26 -7.85
N PRO A 71 -8.75 -4.60 -8.33
CA PRO A 71 -9.62 -3.80 -7.48
C PRO A 71 -10.12 -4.57 -6.26
N THR A 72 -9.89 -3.99 -5.10
CA THR A 72 -10.20 -4.61 -3.81
C THR A 72 -11.66 -4.38 -3.45
N ARG A 73 -12.28 -5.39 -2.82
CA ARG A 73 -13.59 -5.24 -2.18
C ARG A 73 -13.42 -4.93 -0.70
N VAL A 74 -14.37 -4.19 -0.18
CA VAL A 74 -14.49 -3.91 1.25
C VAL A 74 -15.74 -4.62 1.77
N LYS A 75 -15.63 -5.23 2.93
CA LYS A 75 -16.71 -5.96 3.58
C LYS A 75 -17.93 -5.06 3.76
N ASN A 76 -19.11 -5.62 3.50
CA ASN A 76 -20.39 -4.90 3.51
C ASN A 76 -20.63 -3.90 2.35
N VAL A 77 -19.70 -3.81 1.40
CA VAL A 77 -19.86 -3.06 0.17
C VAL A 77 -19.82 -4.05 -1.00
N ASN A 78 -20.94 -4.26 -1.67
CA ASN A 78 -21.05 -5.26 -2.75
C ASN A 78 -20.36 -4.87 -4.06
N ILE A 79 -19.59 -3.78 -4.06
CA ILE A 79 -18.87 -3.25 -5.23
C ILE A 79 -17.37 -3.22 -4.95
N GLN A 80 -16.60 -3.31 -6.02
CA GLN A 80 -15.16 -3.08 -5.95
C GLN A 80 -14.91 -1.58 -5.76
N ILE A 81 -14.05 -1.24 -4.80
CA ILE A 81 -13.71 0.15 -4.51
C ILE A 81 -12.65 0.62 -5.51
N ASN A 82 -13.04 1.54 -6.37
CA ASN A 82 -12.14 2.15 -7.37
C ASN A 82 -11.76 3.59 -7.01
N LYS A 83 -12.54 4.24 -6.16
CA LYS A 83 -12.33 5.63 -5.73
C LYS A 83 -12.70 5.76 -4.27
N ILE A 84 -12.12 6.75 -3.61
CA ILE A 84 -12.43 7.02 -2.21
C ILE A 84 -13.91 7.42 -2.00
N ILE A 85 -14.51 8.07 -2.99
CA ILE A 85 -15.92 8.46 -2.95
C ILE A 85 -16.86 7.24 -2.98
N ASP A 86 -16.37 6.09 -3.40
CA ASP A 86 -17.15 4.84 -3.37
C ASP A 86 -17.29 4.31 -1.93
N ILE A 87 -16.58 4.90 -0.98
CA ILE A 87 -16.66 4.63 0.45
C ILE A 87 -17.40 5.82 1.08
N ASP A 88 -18.61 5.58 1.57
CA ASP A 88 -19.55 6.61 2.06
C ASP A 88 -19.10 7.31 3.35
N GLU A 89 -17.92 6.95 3.87
CA GLU A 89 -17.43 7.45 5.14
C GLU A 89 -16.30 8.44 4.98
N LYS A 90 -16.28 9.47 5.82
CA LYS A 90 -15.28 10.53 5.76
C LYS A 90 -13.90 10.08 6.22
N ASN A 91 -13.82 9.51 7.42
CA ASN A 91 -12.57 9.00 7.99
C ASN A 91 -12.68 7.48 8.16
N ILE A 92 -11.66 6.77 7.69
CA ILE A 92 -11.71 5.33 7.55
C ILE A 92 -10.45 4.70 8.14
N VAL A 93 -10.64 3.68 8.98
CA VAL A 93 -9.59 2.70 9.26
C VAL A 93 -9.78 1.52 8.31
N LEU A 94 -8.83 1.34 7.41
CA LEU A 94 -8.80 0.22 6.48
C LEU A 94 -8.13 -0.97 7.14
N GLU A 95 -8.94 -1.89 7.62
CA GLU A 95 -8.48 -3.09 8.31
C GLU A 95 -8.20 -4.24 7.34
N GLY A 96 -7.13 -4.95 7.59
CA GLY A 96 -6.81 -6.17 6.85
C GLY A 96 -5.61 -6.91 7.42
N THR A 97 -5.59 -8.22 7.20
CA THR A 97 -4.50 -9.10 7.64
C THR A 97 -3.23 -8.91 6.79
N VAL A 98 -2.17 -9.62 7.16
CA VAL A 98 -0.91 -9.64 6.39
C VAL A 98 -1.17 -10.16 4.97
N GLY A 99 -0.58 -9.50 3.98
CA GLY A 99 -0.69 -9.93 2.58
C GLY A 99 -2.02 -9.60 1.88
N GLN A 100 -2.99 -8.99 2.56
CA GLN A 100 -4.27 -8.56 1.96
C GLN A 100 -4.16 -7.37 1.02
N GLY A 101 -2.99 -6.73 0.92
CA GLY A 101 -2.74 -5.66 -0.03
C GLY A 101 -3.19 -4.26 0.42
N LYS A 102 -3.31 -4.01 1.75
CA LYS A 102 -3.66 -2.68 2.31
C LYS A 102 -2.84 -1.55 1.71
N SER A 103 -1.52 -1.63 1.78
CA SER A 103 -0.61 -0.60 1.26
C SER A 103 -0.76 -0.38 -0.24
N ILE A 104 -0.96 -1.46 -1.01
CA ILE A 104 -1.20 -1.39 -2.45
C ILE A 104 -2.53 -0.69 -2.74
N PHE A 105 -3.57 -1.02 -2.00
CA PHE A 105 -4.87 -0.37 -2.12
C PHE A 105 -4.80 1.12 -1.75
N MET A 106 -4.12 1.49 -0.67
CA MET A 106 -3.91 2.88 -0.26
C MET A 106 -3.18 3.69 -1.35
N ARG A 107 -2.13 3.13 -1.94
CA ARG A 107 -1.41 3.74 -3.08
C ARG A 107 -2.31 3.90 -4.30
N TYR A 108 -3.11 2.87 -4.61
CA TYR A 108 -4.08 2.93 -5.70
C TYR A 108 -5.11 4.05 -5.48
N LEU A 109 -5.69 4.17 -4.29
CA LEU A 109 -6.64 5.24 -3.96
C LEU A 109 -5.98 6.62 -4.03
N THR A 110 -4.75 6.77 -3.56
CA THR A 110 -3.96 8.02 -3.69
C THR A 110 -3.85 8.44 -5.15
N TYR A 111 -3.47 7.50 -6.01
CA TYR A 111 -3.37 7.74 -7.45
C TYR A 111 -4.71 8.11 -8.09
N GLN A 112 -5.79 7.41 -7.73
CA GLN A 112 -7.13 7.71 -8.25
C GLN A 112 -7.64 9.07 -7.79
N GLU A 113 -7.40 9.46 -6.54
CA GLU A 113 -7.77 10.78 -6.02
C GLU A 113 -7.07 11.91 -6.78
N ALA A 114 -5.77 11.74 -7.06
CA ALA A 114 -5.01 12.67 -7.90
C ALA A 114 -5.61 12.79 -9.31
N ARG A 115 -6.00 11.68 -9.92
CA ARG A 115 -6.64 11.68 -11.25
C ARG A 115 -7.98 12.43 -11.28
N LEU A 116 -8.70 12.44 -10.18
CA LEU A 116 -9.94 13.22 -10.08
C LEU A 116 -9.67 14.74 -10.05
N GLY A 117 -8.49 15.15 -9.59
CA GLY A 117 -8.06 16.56 -9.55
C GLY A 117 -8.93 17.46 -8.68
N LYS A 118 -9.62 16.88 -7.68
CA LYS A 118 -10.50 17.64 -6.77
C LYS A 118 -9.80 18.04 -5.49
N ARG A 119 -8.89 17.19 -4.99
CA ARG A 119 -8.18 17.36 -3.73
C ARG A 119 -6.72 16.95 -3.90
N ILE A 120 -5.89 17.35 -2.96
CA ILE A 120 -4.46 17.00 -2.90
C ILE A 120 -4.33 15.72 -2.05
N PRO A 121 -4.02 14.56 -2.63
CA PRO A 121 -3.77 13.35 -1.87
C PRO A 121 -2.33 13.31 -1.40
N ILE A 122 -2.11 13.02 -0.12
CA ILE A 122 -0.78 12.80 0.47
C ILE A 122 -0.72 11.37 1.01
N PHE A 123 0.27 10.61 0.54
CA PHE A 123 0.56 9.27 1.02
C PHE A 123 1.77 9.27 1.95
N LEU A 124 1.61 8.75 3.16
CA LEU A 124 2.66 8.65 4.17
C LEU A 124 2.73 7.24 4.73
N GLU A 125 3.90 6.62 4.67
CA GLU A 125 4.18 5.35 5.34
C GLU A 125 4.55 5.63 6.79
N LEU A 126 3.70 5.24 7.74
CA LEU A 126 3.87 5.55 9.17
C LEU A 126 5.12 4.93 9.79
N ARG A 127 5.62 3.82 9.24
CA ARG A 127 6.90 3.22 9.65
C ARG A 127 8.12 4.15 9.45
N LYS A 128 7.98 5.18 8.60
CA LYS A 128 9.04 6.17 8.35
C LYS A 128 9.05 7.32 9.34
N LEU A 129 8.14 7.35 10.30
CA LEU A 129 8.12 8.35 11.35
C LEU A 129 9.40 8.27 12.19
N GLU A 130 10.18 9.36 12.20
CA GLU A 130 11.39 9.46 12.99
C GLU A 130 11.10 9.50 14.49
N THR A 131 12.09 9.11 15.31
CA THR A 131 12.00 9.24 16.76
C THR A 131 11.85 10.73 17.10
N ASN A 132 10.90 11.10 17.94
CA ASN A 132 10.55 12.48 18.32
C ASN A 132 9.89 13.35 17.23
N GLN A 133 9.52 12.80 16.10
CA GLN A 133 8.75 13.50 15.07
C GLN A 133 7.25 13.38 15.36
N SER A 134 6.54 14.53 15.39
CA SER A 134 5.07 14.53 15.43
C SER A 134 4.50 14.11 14.08
N LEU A 135 3.25 13.65 14.06
CA LEU A 135 2.56 13.33 12.80
C LEU A 135 2.42 14.59 11.93
N GLU A 136 2.17 15.75 12.55
CA GLU A 136 2.08 17.04 11.85
C GLU A 136 3.40 17.40 11.17
N ASP A 137 4.55 17.17 11.86
CA ASP A 137 5.87 17.38 11.27
C ASP A 137 6.11 16.46 10.09
N ALA A 138 5.78 15.17 10.24
CA ALA A 138 5.96 14.19 9.19
C ALA A 138 5.11 14.49 7.94
N VAL A 139 3.82 14.82 8.14
CA VAL A 139 2.93 15.20 7.04
C VAL A 139 3.39 16.50 6.39
N SER A 140 3.74 17.53 7.20
CA SER A 140 4.21 18.81 6.67
C SER A 140 5.52 18.67 5.89
N SER A 141 6.47 17.86 6.36
CA SER A 141 7.72 17.56 5.65
C SER A 141 7.46 16.82 4.34
N THR A 142 6.59 15.82 4.35
CA THR A 142 6.20 15.08 3.15
C THR A 142 5.55 16.02 2.12
N ILE A 143 4.64 16.91 2.55
CA ILE A 143 4.04 17.89 1.63
C ILE A 143 5.10 18.86 1.10
N ALA A 144 6.06 19.30 1.93
CA ALA A 144 7.14 20.19 1.50
C ALA A 144 8.08 19.53 0.47
N GLU A 145 8.30 18.22 0.56
CA GLU A 145 9.03 17.48 -0.48
C GLU A 145 8.27 17.44 -1.82
N TRP A 146 6.94 17.35 -1.77
CA TRP A 146 6.09 17.30 -2.96
C TRP A 146 5.78 18.69 -3.51
N ILE A 147 5.69 19.68 -2.61
CA ILE A 147 5.39 21.08 -2.91
C ILE A 147 6.45 21.94 -2.17
N PRO A 148 7.60 22.23 -2.76
CA PRO A 148 8.76 22.83 -2.09
C PRO A 148 8.54 24.16 -1.38
N ILE A 149 7.49 24.90 -1.72
CA ILE A 149 7.13 26.16 -1.06
C ILE A 149 6.19 25.99 0.14
N PHE A 150 5.81 24.75 0.43
CA PHE A 150 4.92 24.45 1.56
C PHE A 150 5.64 24.66 2.88
N SER A 151 4.96 25.32 3.83
CA SER A 151 5.42 25.50 5.20
C SER A 151 4.39 24.95 6.17
N LYS A 152 4.79 24.67 7.42
CA LYS A 152 3.85 24.23 8.48
C LYS A 152 2.62 25.13 8.60
N LYS A 153 2.79 26.45 8.46
CA LYS A 153 1.68 27.42 8.51
C LYS A 153 0.64 27.16 7.41
N ASN A 154 1.06 26.55 6.31
CA ASN A 154 0.19 26.24 5.19
C ASN A 154 -0.61 24.97 5.43
N PHE A 155 -0.14 24.04 6.29
CA PHE A 155 -0.83 22.79 6.60
C PHE A 155 -2.24 23.07 7.15
N HIS A 156 -2.35 23.89 8.17
CA HIS A 156 -3.63 24.19 8.83
C HIS A 156 -4.68 24.71 7.83
N VAL A 157 -4.29 25.63 6.97
CA VAL A 157 -5.23 26.20 6.00
C VAL A 157 -5.58 25.22 4.90
N LEU A 158 -4.64 24.40 4.46
CA LEU A 158 -4.94 23.34 3.51
C LEU A 158 -5.89 22.28 4.13
N ALA A 159 -5.69 21.94 5.39
CA ALA A 159 -6.55 21.04 6.14
C ALA A 159 -7.97 21.61 6.35
N GLU A 160 -8.09 22.90 6.72
CA GLU A 160 -9.38 23.61 6.87
C GLU A 160 -10.15 23.72 5.56
N SER A 161 -9.45 23.87 4.43
CA SER A 161 -10.09 24.03 3.12
C SER A 161 -10.89 22.80 2.67
N GLY A 162 -10.55 21.61 3.21
CA GLY A 162 -11.10 20.33 2.77
C GLY A 162 -10.50 19.80 1.46
N ASN A 163 -9.46 20.45 0.95
CA ASN A 163 -8.77 20.05 -0.28
C ASN A 163 -7.58 19.12 -0.02
N LEU A 164 -7.45 18.60 1.20
CA LEU A 164 -6.43 17.64 1.61
C LEU A 164 -7.06 16.29 1.93
N VAL A 165 -6.47 15.22 1.39
CA VAL A 165 -6.77 13.84 1.76
C VAL A 165 -5.48 13.17 2.21
N LEU A 166 -5.46 12.62 3.42
CA LEU A 166 -4.32 11.92 3.97
C LEU A 166 -4.53 10.40 3.89
N PHE A 167 -3.56 9.72 3.31
CA PHE A 167 -3.43 8.27 3.28
C PHE A 167 -2.27 7.87 4.18
N LEU A 168 -2.58 7.39 5.38
CA LEU A 168 -1.63 7.05 6.44
C LEU A 168 -1.49 5.52 6.50
N ASP A 169 -0.43 4.99 5.91
CA ASP A 169 -0.25 3.55 5.73
C ASP A 169 0.57 2.92 6.85
N GLY A 170 0.02 1.84 7.45
CA GLY A 170 0.72 0.99 8.40
C GLY A 170 0.71 1.51 9.84
N PHE A 171 -0.47 1.75 10.45
CA PHE A 171 -0.56 2.11 11.86
C PHE A 171 0.04 1.03 12.78
N ASP A 172 -0.13 -0.23 12.44
CA ASP A 172 0.47 -1.38 13.14
C ASP A 172 2.01 -1.39 13.15
N GLU A 173 2.64 -0.57 12.29
CA GLU A 173 4.10 -0.40 12.21
C GLU A 173 4.60 0.80 13.05
N VAL A 174 3.69 1.56 13.69
CA VAL A 174 4.05 2.67 14.57
C VAL A 174 4.61 2.14 15.89
N SER A 175 5.74 2.68 16.33
CA SER A 175 6.36 2.27 17.60
C SER A 175 5.46 2.58 18.79
N ARG A 176 5.42 1.69 19.79
CA ARG A 176 4.49 1.73 20.93
C ARG A 176 4.53 3.05 21.71
N ASP A 177 5.71 3.63 21.88
CA ASP A 177 5.93 4.91 22.54
C ASP A 177 5.24 6.09 21.84
N LYS A 178 4.98 5.99 20.53
CA LYS A 178 4.36 7.03 19.70
C LYS A 178 2.84 6.88 19.56
N ILE A 179 2.29 5.69 19.77
CA ILE A 179 0.86 5.40 19.52
C ILE A 179 -0.03 6.43 20.20
N LYS A 180 0.18 6.69 21.48
CA LYS A 180 -0.65 7.65 22.25
C LYS A 180 -0.60 9.06 21.68
N GLY A 181 0.59 9.53 21.29
CA GLY A 181 0.77 10.84 20.65
C GLY A 181 0.05 10.91 19.31
N PHE A 182 0.22 9.89 18.49
CA PHE A 182 -0.43 9.75 17.19
C PHE A 182 -1.96 9.80 17.32
N LEU A 183 -2.55 8.99 18.20
CA LEU A 183 -4.00 8.95 18.40
C LEU A 183 -4.55 10.31 18.84
N ASN A 184 -3.87 11.00 19.76
CA ASN A 184 -4.24 12.33 20.21
C ASN A 184 -4.20 13.37 19.07
N GLU A 185 -3.21 13.28 18.16
CA GLU A 185 -3.12 14.19 17.00
C GLU A 185 -4.25 13.92 16.00
N ILE A 186 -4.55 12.66 15.71
CA ILE A 186 -5.64 12.27 14.81
C ILE A 186 -7.00 12.74 15.34
N GLU A 187 -7.28 12.54 16.64
CA GLU A 187 -8.50 13.05 17.25
C GLU A 187 -8.57 14.58 17.23
N ARG A 188 -7.46 15.25 17.49
CA ARG A 188 -7.35 16.70 17.39
C ARG A 188 -7.66 17.16 15.97
N TRP A 189 -7.06 16.56 14.97
CA TRP A 189 -7.29 16.90 13.57
C TRP A 189 -8.74 16.65 13.13
N HIS A 190 -9.34 15.56 13.58
CA HIS A 190 -10.76 15.31 13.32
C HIS A 190 -11.65 16.44 13.82
N ARG A 191 -11.35 16.99 15.03
CA ARG A 191 -12.12 18.11 15.61
C ARG A 191 -11.85 19.44 14.93
N TYR A 192 -10.58 19.76 14.66
CA TYR A 192 -10.20 21.06 14.12
C TYR A 192 -10.38 21.17 12.61
N TYR A 193 -10.26 20.07 11.88
CA TYR A 193 -10.35 20.05 10.41
C TYR A 193 -11.48 19.14 9.92
N PRO A 194 -12.74 19.53 10.20
CA PRO A 194 -13.88 18.69 9.89
C PRO A 194 -14.07 18.41 8.41
N LYS A 195 -13.39 19.11 7.50
CA LYS A 195 -13.44 18.89 6.05
C LYS A 195 -12.29 18.01 5.53
N MET A 196 -11.20 17.86 6.27
CA MET A 196 -10.08 17.01 5.90
C MET A 196 -10.48 15.54 6.02
N GLN A 197 -10.13 14.73 5.02
CA GLN A 197 -10.36 13.30 5.03
C GLN A 197 -9.08 12.54 5.38
N MET A 198 -9.21 11.52 6.22
CA MET A 198 -8.10 10.66 6.63
C MET A 198 -8.45 9.19 6.41
N ILE A 199 -7.57 8.47 5.75
CA ILE A 199 -7.65 7.02 5.58
C ILE A 199 -6.39 6.42 6.20
N ILE A 200 -6.58 5.50 7.14
CA ILE A 200 -5.48 4.88 7.90
C ILE A 200 -5.56 3.38 7.69
N SER A 201 -4.46 2.75 7.28
CA SER A 201 -4.40 1.29 7.22
C SER A 201 -3.87 0.69 8.53
N SER A 202 -4.44 -0.44 8.94
CA SER A 202 -4.10 -1.10 10.20
C SER A 202 -4.36 -2.61 10.13
N ARG A 203 -3.80 -3.36 11.08
CA ARG A 203 -4.21 -4.75 11.32
C ARG A 203 -5.42 -4.82 12.24
N PRO A 204 -6.13 -5.97 12.26
CA PRO A 204 -7.20 -6.19 13.22
C PRO A 204 -6.71 -6.08 14.67
N GLY A 205 -7.50 -5.42 15.52
CA GLY A 205 -7.23 -5.30 16.96
C GLY A 205 -6.32 -4.15 17.37
N ASP A 206 -5.95 -3.26 16.47
CA ASP A 206 -5.14 -2.08 16.79
C ASP A 206 -5.96 -0.95 17.44
N ASP A 207 -5.31 -0.13 18.27
CA ASP A 207 -5.95 0.95 19.05
C ASP A 207 -6.67 2.00 18.19
N ILE A 208 -6.23 2.21 16.96
CA ILE A 208 -6.84 3.17 16.02
C ILE A 208 -8.32 2.85 15.72
N GLN A 209 -8.72 1.58 15.86
CA GLN A 209 -10.09 1.14 15.60
C GLN A 209 -11.06 1.60 16.69
N ASN A 210 -10.55 1.98 17.86
CA ASN A 210 -11.34 2.43 19.00
C ASN A 210 -11.67 3.94 18.93
N ILE A 211 -11.14 4.67 17.95
CA ILE A 211 -11.41 6.10 17.80
C ILE A 211 -12.77 6.29 17.12
N ASN A 212 -13.73 6.87 17.82
CA ASN A 212 -15.10 7.11 17.32
C ASN A 212 -15.16 7.99 16.05
N ALA A 213 -14.09 8.73 15.75
CA ALA A 213 -14.00 9.58 14.56
C ALA A 213 -13.83 8.80 13.25
N PHE A 214 -13.56 7.50 13.34
CA PHE A 214 -13.26 6.65 12.19
C PHE A 214 -14.22 5.46 12.11
N LYS A 215 -14.63 5.13 10.89
CA LYS A 215 -15.30 3.87 10.61
C LYS A 215 -14.29 2.81 10.20
N VAL A 216 -14.39 1.65 10.81
CA VAL A 216 -13.57 0.49 10.44
C VAL A 216 -14.18 -0.18 9.21
N SER A 217 -13.38 -0.30 8.16
CA SER A 217 -13.73 -0.94 6.89
C SER A 217 -12.77 -2.09 6.63
N GLN A 218 -13.27 -3.32 6.65
CA GLN A 218 -12.45 -4.52 6.46
C GLN A 218 -12.30 -4.86 4.98
N LEU A 219 -11.08 -5.22 4.57
CA LEU A 219 -10.86 -5.77 3.24
C LEU A 219 -11.45 -7.18 3.15
N ASP A 220 -12.14 -7.44 2.05
CA ASP A 220 -12.64 -8.78 1.76
C ASP A 220 -11.50 -9.71 1.32
N PRO A 221 -11.56 -10.98 1.71
CA PRO A 221 -10.65 -11.98 1.16
C PRO A 221 -10.91 -12.16 -0.35
N TYR A 222 -9.84 -12.48 -1.08
CA TYR A 222 -9.95 -12.84 -2.49
C TYR A 222 -10.80 -14.09 -2.66
N LYS A 223 -11.69 -14.03 -3.65
CA LYS A 223 -12.47 -15.15 -4.16
C LYS A 223 -11.89 -15.59 -5.50
N TYR A 224 -12.40 -16.67 -6.05
CA TYR A 224 -11.89 -17.22 -7.31
C TYR A 224 -11.81 -16.20 -8.47
N PRO A 225 -12.77 -15.29 -8.67
CA PRO A 225 -12.64 -14.27 -9.72
C PRO A 225 -11.42 -13.35 -9.55
N GLU A 226 -11.11 -12.91 -8.33
CA GLU A 226 -9.93 -12.06 -8.06
C GLU A 226 -8.63 -12.84 -8.20
N GLN A 227 -8.62 -14.13 -7.78
CA GLN A 227 -7.47 -15.02 -7.94
C GLN A 227 -7.13 -15.19 -9.43
N LYS A 228 -8.13 -15.47 -10.28
CA LYS A 228 -7.96 -15.58 -11.73
C LYS A 228 -7.45 -14.27 -12.34
N ALA A 229 -8.07 -13.16 -11.98
CA ALA A 229 -7.69 -11.86 -12.49
C ALA A 229 -6.23 -11.49 -12.13
N LEU A 230 -5.77 -11.87 -10.92
CA LEU A 230 -4.38 -11.65 -10.53
C LEU A 230 -3.42 -12.55 -11.32
N ILE A 231 -3.76 -13.84 -11.53
CA ILE A 231 -2.97 -14.75 -12.36
C ILE A 231 -2.84 -14.20 -13.78
N ASP A 232 -3.94 -13.69 -14.37
CA ASP A 232 -3.93 -13.10 -15.71
C ASP A 232 -2.97 -11.91 -15.83
N LYS A 233 -2.80 -11.15 -14.75
CA LYS A 233 -1.86 -10.03 -14.72
C LYS A 233 -0.41 -10.44 -14.46
N LEU A 234 -0.18 -11.46 -13.63
CA LEU A 234 1.17 -11.89 -13.26
C LEU A 234 1.82 -12.80 -14.31
N VAL A 235 1.03 -13.55 -15.07
CA VAL A 235 1.50 -14.61 -15.96
C VAL A 235 1.15 -14.25 -17.40
N GLN A 236 2.16 -14.18 -18.27
CA GLN A 236 1.96 -13.86 -19.68
C GLN A 236 1.61 -15.09 -20.52
N GLU A 237 2.18 -16.24 -20.19
CA GLU A 237 2.02 -17.50 -20.90
C GLU A 237 0.61 -18.07 -20.66
N GLU A 238 -0.17 -18.27 -21.73
CA GLU A 238 -1.56 -18.71 -21.66
C GLU A 238 -1.71 -20.09 -21.07
N ASP A 239 -0.87 -21.04 -21.48
CA ASP A 239 -0.88 -22.41 -20.96
C ASP A 239 -0.64 -22.44 -19.46
N VAL A 240 0.31 -21.63 -18.96
CA VAL A 240 0.60 -21.52 -17.52
C VAL A 240 -0.58 -20.92 -16.77
N ARG A 241 -1.23 -19.88 -17.32
CA ARG A 241 -2.45 -19.30 -16.72
C ARG A 241 -3.55 -20.35 -16.57
N ASN A 242 -3.78 -21.14 -17.61
CA ASN A 242 -4.82 -22.17 -17.60
C ASN A 242 -4.53 -23.23 -16.53
N ILE A 243 -3.32 -23.76 -16.49
CA ILE A 243 -2.88 -24.73 -15.47
C ILE A 243 -3.10 -24.19 -14.06
N LEU A 244 -2.67 -22.95 -13.79
CA LEU A 244 -2.82 -22.33 -12.47
C LEU A 244 -4.29 -22.13 -12.08
N LYS A 245 -5.14 -21.70 -13.01
CA LYS A 245 -6.57 -21.48 -12.76
C LYS A 245 -7.31 -22.80 -12.51
N GLU A 246 -7.09 -23.79 -13.35
CA GLU A 246 -7.67 -25.14 -13.19
C GLU A 246 -7.23 -25.76 -11.87
N SER A 247 -5.94 -25.67 -11.54
CA SER A 247 -5.42 -26.19 -10.29
C SER A 247 -6.06 -25.54 -9.06
N ILE A 248 -6.33 -24.24 -9.07
CA ILE A 248 -7.07 -23.59 -7.97
C ILE A 248 -8.51 -24.11 -7.89
N GLU A 249 -9.17 -24.28 -9.03
CA GLU A 249 -10.55 -24.75 -9.09
C GLU A 249 -10.69 -26.19 -8.56
N GLU A 250 -9.72 -27.04 -8.88
CA GLU A 250 -9.66 -28.45 -8.45
C GLU A 250 -9.06 -28.65 -7.05
N SER A 251 -8.38 -27.63 -6.50
CA SER A 251 -7.75 -27.71 -5.18
C SER A 251 -8.75 -28.05 -4.08
N ASN A 252 -8.25 -28.73 -3.05
CA ASN A 252 -8.99 -29.00 -1.82
C ASN A 252 -9.30 -27.72 -1.02
N SER A 253 -10.11 -27.83 0.01
CA SER A 253 -10.51 -26.71 0.87
C SER A 253 -9.33 -26.06 1.59
N GLU A 254 -8.28 -26.82 1.89
CA GLU A 254 -7.08 -26.36 2.59
C GLU A 254 -6.31 -25.35 1.72
N ILE A 255 -6.00 -25.70 0.47
CA ILE A 255 -5.33 -24.81 -0.48
C ILE A 255 -6.21 -23.60 -0.83
N LYS A 256 -7.52 -23.82 -1.09
CA LYS A 256 -8.46 -22.72 -1.34
C LYS A 256 -8.52 -21.73 -0.17
N GLY A 257 -8.45 -22.23 1.07
CA GLY A 257 -8.42 -21.42 2.28
C GLY A 257 -7.16 -20.57 2.42
N LEU A 258 -6.03 -21.00 1.88
CA LEU A 258 -4.79 -20.23 1.84
C LEU A 258 -4.83 -19.10 0.82
N LEU A 259 -5.40 -19.33 -0.37
CA LEU A 259 -5.34 -18.40 -1.50
C LEU A 259 -6.30 -17.21 -1.38
N THR A 260 -6.60 -16.79 -0.17
CA THR A 260 -7.55 -15.71 0.13
C THR A 260 -6.95 -14.30 0.12
N THR A 261 -5.64 -14.18 -0.11
CA THR A 261 -4.97 -12.89 -0.20
C THR A 261 -4.14 -12.75 -1.48
N PRO A 262 -3.93 -11.51 -1.99
CA PRO A 262 -3.06 -11.28 -3.14
C PRO A 262 -1.66 -11.87 -2.98
N LEU A 263 -1.11 -11.79 -1.76
CA LEU A 263 0.22 -12.33 -1.46
C LEU A 263 0.25 -13.85 -1.65
N MET A 264 -0.72 -14.57 -1.12
CA MET A 264 -0.75 -16.03 -1.22
C MET A 264 -0.95 -16.51 -2.66
N VAL A 265 -1.80 -15.83 -3.44
CA VAL A 265 -1.95 -16.12 -4.87
C VAL A 265 -0.63 -15.85 -5.62
N THR A 266 0.06 -14.75 -5.30
CA THR A 266 1.36 -14.43 -5.90
C THR A 266 2.40 -15.50 -5.58
N LEU A 267 2.47 -15.95 -4.32
CA LEU A 267 3.37 -17.02 -3.89
C LEU A 267 3.05 -18.34 -4.59
N TYR A 268 1.76 -18.65 -4.80
CA TYR A 268 1.33 -19.83 -5.54
C TYR A 268 1.84 -19.84 -6.98
N VAL A 269 1.73 -18.69 -7.67
CA VAL A 269 2.30 -18.51 -9.01
C VAL A 269 3.82 -18.68 -8.99
N MET A 270 4.49 -18.15 -7.97
CA MET A 270 5.96 -18.26 -7.84
C MET A 270 6.41 -19.71 -7.60
N ILE A 271 5.67 -20.47 -6.79
CA ILE A 271 5.95 -21.90 -6.56
C ILE A 271 5.91 -22.64 -7.89
N TYR A 272 4.85 -22.49 -8.66
CA TYR A 272 4.72 -23.15 -9.96
C TYR A 272 5.87 -22.78 -10.92
N ARG A 273 6.26 -21.49 -10.97
CA ARG A 273 7.38 -21.05 -11.80
C ARG A 273 8.74 -21.60 -11.38
N ALA A 274 8.91 -21.95 -10.11
CA ALA A 274 10.16 -22.48 -9.58
C ALA A 274 10.31 -23.99 -9.76
N SER A 275 9.22 -24.76 -9.61
CA SER A 275 9.24 -26.22 -9.57
C SER A 275 8.44 -26.90 -10.69
N SER A 276 7.59 -26.15 -11.41
CA SER A 276 6.57 -26.67 -12.33
C SER A 276 5.56 -27.62 -11.65
N GLU A 277 5.55 -27.63 -10.33
CA GLU A 277 4.64 -28.42 -9.51
C GLU A 277 3.84 -27.51 -8.56
N LEU A 278 2.64 -27.93 -8.22
CA LEU A 278 1.75 -27.21 -7.33
C LEU A 278 1.55 -27.95 -6.01
N PRO A 279 1.58 -27.26 -4.88
CA PRO A 279 1.41 -27.88 -3.57
C PRO A 279 -0.01 -28.42 -3.40
N LYS A 280 -0.14 -29.61 -2.84
CA LYS A 280 -1.42 -30.28 -2.56
C LYS A 280 -1.87 -30.09 -1.12
N THR A 281 -0.95 -29.68 -0.23
CA THR A 281 -1.21 -29.47 1.19
C THR A 281 -0.65 -28.11 1.65
N GLN A 282 -1.17 -27.62 2.77
CA GLN A 282 -0.66 -26.40 3.41
C GLN A 282 0.83 -26.54 3.77
N SER A 283 1.23 -27.71 4.25
CA SER A 283 2.63 -27.97 4.63
C SER A 283 3.56 -27.85 3.42
N GLU A 284 3.19 -28.47 2.29
CA GLU A 284 3.95 -28.35 1.03
C GLU A 284 4.02 -26.89 0.56
N PHE A 285 2.91 -26.16 0.66
CA PHE A 285 2.86 -24.76 0.28
C PHE A 285 3.89 -23.93 1.06
N TYR A 286 3.92 -24.02 2.39
CA TYR A 286 4.88 -23.27 3.21
C TYR A 286 6.32 -23.74 3.03
N LYS A 287 6.55 -25.03 2.86
CA LYS A 287 7.88 -25.58 2.55
C LYS A 287 8.43 -25.00 1.23
N ASN A 288 7.60 -24.96 0.19
CA ASN A 288 7.98 -24.40 -1.10
C ASN A 288 8.24 -22.88 -1.01
N ILE A 289 7.45 -22.14 -0.22
CA ILE A 289 7.71 -20.70 0.03
C ILE A 289 9.07 -20.50 0.66
N PHE A 290 9.41 -21.27 1.70
CA PHE A 290 10.70 -21.14 2.37
C PHE A 290 11.85 -21.35 1.38
N SER A 291 11.81 -22.42 0.59
CA SER A 291 12.82 -22.70 -0.44
C SER A 291 12.93 -21.57 -1.47
N ILE A 292 11.81 -21.02 -1.97
CA ILE A 292 11.84 -19.92 -2.94
C ILE A 292 12.43 -18.64 -2.33
N LEU A 293 12.09 -18.32 -1.10
CA LEU A 293 12.58 -17.10 -0.46
C LEU A 293 14.06 -17.19 -0.10
N SER A 294 14.52 -18.36 0.32
CA SER A 294 15.94 -18.61 0.63
C SER A 294 16.83 -18.62 -0.63
N THR A 295 16.35 -19.24 -1.72
CA THR A 295 17.14 -19.36 -2.97
C THR A 295 17.08 -18.12 -3.87
N ARG A 296 16.01 -17.31 -3.80
CA ARG A 296 15.87 -16.12 -4.66
C ARG A 296 16.93 -15.06 -4.40
N HIS A 297 17.41 -14.95 -3.18
CA HIS A 297 18.49 -14.03 -2.83
C HIS A 297 19.81 -14.38 -3.50
N ASP A 298 20.04 -15.65 -3.84
CA ASP A 298 21.30 -16.14 -4.35
C ASP A 298 21.36 -16.11 -5.89
N LYS A 299 20.23 -16.28 -6.58
CA LYS A 299 20.16 -16.30 -8.05
C LYS A 299 20.26 -14.91 -8.71
N THR A 300 20.10 -13.83 -7.96
CA THR A 300 20.16 -12.46 -8.49
C THR A 300 21.59 -11.92 -8.66
N LYS A 301 22.61 -12.68 -8.23
CA LYS A 301 24.03 -12.30 -8.36
C LYS A 301 24.83 -13.44 -8.99
N PRO A 302 25.05 -13.46 -10.32
CA PRO A 302 25.89 -14.48 -10.96
C PRO A 302 27.28 -14.50 -10.31
N GLY A 303 27.72 -15.67 -9.82
CA GLY A 303 29.04 -15.86 -9.20
C GLY A 303 29.10 -15.56 -7.69
N TYR A 304 28.00 -15.17 -7.04
CA TYR A 304 27.96 -14.96 -5.59
C TYR A 304 27.58 -16.28 -4.88
N LYS A 305 28.54 -16.90 -4.19
CA LYS A 305 28.24 -17.91 -3.16
C LYS A 305 27.97 -17.17 -1.87
N ARG A 306 26.76 -17.29 -1.35
CA ARG A 306 26.39 -16.69 -0.07
C ARG A 306 27.20 -17.38 1.03
N GLU A 307 28.08 -16.65 1.68
CA GLU A 307 28.47 -16.99 3.03
C GLU A 307 27.33 -16.54 3.95
N PHE A 308 26.54 -17.51 4.44
CA PHE A 308 25.55 -17.20 5.47
C PHE A 308 26.32 -16.69 6.68
N ASN A 309 25.91 -15.57 7.27
CA ASN A 309 26.49 -15.05 8.52
C ASN A 309 26.48 -16.10 9.66
N SER A 310 25.67 -17.14 9.51
CA SER A 310 25.50 -18.25 10.45
C SER A 310 26.38 -19.47 10.14
N SER A 311 27.16 -19.50 9.06
CA SER A 311 27.89 -20.71 8.56
C SER A 311 27.01 -21.97 8.39
N LEU A 312 25.68 -21.83 8.36
CA LEU A 312 24.73 -22.92 8.20
C LEU A 312 24.36 -23.09 6.73
N ASP A 313 24.18 -24.33 6.29
CA ASP A 313 23.61 -24.63 4.98
C ASP A 313 22.08 -24.41 4.97
N GLU A 314 21.48 -24.43 3.78
CA GLU A 314 20.05 -24.18 3.57
C GLU A 314 19.19 -25.21 4.31
N VAL A 315 19.61 -26.47 4.38
CA VAL A 315 18.89 -27.56 5.06
C VAL A 315 18.82 -27.29 6.57
N LYS A 316 19.94 -26.94 7.17
CA LYS A 316 19.98 -26.60 8.61
C LYS A 316 19.19 -25.34 8.95
N LEU A 317 19.20 -24.34 8.06
CA LEU A 317 18.37 -23.14 8.25
C LEU A 317 16.88 -23.48 8.17
N GLN A 318 16.48 -24.37 7.28
CA GLN A 318 15.11 -24.84 7.20
C GLN A 318 14.71 -25.61 8.46
N GLU A 319 15.53 -26.55 8.93
CA GLU A 319 15.28 -27.29 10.18
C GLU A 319 15.12 -26.36 11.39
N ILE A 320 15.98 -25.34 11.52
CA ILE A 320 15.89 -24.35 12.60
C ILE A 320 14.57 -23.55 12.48
N PHE A 321 14.20 -23.14 11.27
CA PHE A 321 12.98 -22.40 11.05
C PHE A 321 11.73 -23.24 11.35
N GLU A 322 11.69 -24.50 10.93
CA GLU A 322 10.63 -25.45 11.25
C GLU A 322 10.51 -25.66 12.76
N HIS A 323 11.64 -25.81 13.45
CA HIS A 323 11.67 -25.95 14.90
C HIS A 323 11.21 -24.69 15.64
N PHE A 324 11.63 -23.53 15.17
CA PHE A 324 11.16 -22.24 15.67
C PHE A 324 9.63 -22.09 15.51
N CYS A 325 9.10 -22.39 14.33
CA CYS A 325 7.66 -22.35 14.09
C CYS A 325 6.90 -23.31 15.01
N PHE A 326 7.40 -24.54 15.19
CA PHE A 326 6.81 -25.53 16.08
C PHE A 326 6.78 -25.08 17.54
N ILE A 327 7.90 -24.50 18.04
CA ILE A 327 7.97 -24.00 19.43
C ILE A 327 7.04 -22.79 19.60
N SER A 328 7.00 -21.89 18.62
CA SER A 328 6.15 -20.69 18.67
C SER A 328 4.68 -21.05 18.71
N PHE A 329 4.26 -22.05 17.90
CA PHE A 329 2.88 -22.54 17.87
C PHE A 329 2.45 -23.24 19.18
N ARG A 330 3.39 -23.81 19.95
CA ARG A 330 3.08 -24.50 21.24
C ARG A 330 2.97 -23.53 22.43
N LYS A 331 3.35 -22.25 22.26
CA LYS A 331 3.30 -21.25 23.34
C LYS A 331 2.02 -20.42 23.37
N ASP A 332 1.20 -20.51 22.32
CA ASP A 332 -0.15 -19.96 22.24
C ASP A 332 -1.18 -21.04 22.61
#